data_e7e84d752103fd4c9382d15816532ba0
#
_entry.id   e7e84d752103fd4c9382d15816532ba0
#
_cell.length_a   1.000
_cell.length_b   1.000
_cell.length_c   1.000
_cell.angle_alpha   90.00
_cell.angle_beta   90.00
_cell.angle_gamma   90.00
#
_symmetry.space_group_name_H-M   'P 1'
#
loop_
_entity.id
_entity.type
_entity.pdbx_description
1 polymer ?
#
loop_
_entity_poly.entity_id
_entity_poly.type
_entity_poly.pdbx_seq_one_letter_code
_entity_poly.pdbx_strand_id
1 'polypeptide(L)'
;YDKAIELNPDEPETYNLRGVTKYNLDDHDGAIGDYTKAIALDPSNPVYFDNRALSKTEKQDYAGAVEDYSSSIELYPTDPETYYQRAMVKVSMNNKYDACLDFKKAEELGSTEAKAEIKKNCK
;
A
#
# COMPACT_ATOMS: atom_id res chain seq x y z
N TYR A 1 17.41 -4.20 -13.10
CA TYR A 1 16.42 -3.14 -13.41
C TYR A 1 17.06 -1.79 -13.73
N ASP A 2 18.24 -1.50 -13.19
CA ASP A 2 18.91 -0.22 -13.47
C ASP A 2 19.20 -0.05 -14.96
N LYS A 3 19.63 -1.14 -15.61
CA LYS A 3 19.89 -1.10 -17.05
C LYS A 3 18.61 -0.90 -17.86
N ALA A 4 17.50 -1.51 -17.43
CA ALA A 4 16.22 -1.32 -18.08
C ALA A 4 15.74 0.12 -17.99
N ILE A 5 16.01 0.77 -16.86
CA ILE A 5 15.66 2.18 -16.67
C ILE A 5 16.50 3.07 -17.58
N GLU A 6 17.80 2.77 -17.72
CA GLU A 6 18.67 3.50 -18.65
C GLU A 6 18.15 3.45 -20.08
N LEU A 7 17.71 2.26 -20.51
CA LEU A 7 17.24 2.03 -21.87
C LEU A 7 15.84 2.56 -22.11
N ASN A 8 15.00 2.61 -21.07
CA ASN A 8 13.60 2.97 -21.19
C ASN A 8 13.12 3.69 -19.92
N PRO A 9 13.55 4.94 -19.72
CA PRO A 9 13.28 5.66 -18.48
C PRO A 9 11.82 6.05 -18.24
N ASP A 10 10.96 5.84 -19.23
CA ASP A 10 9.54 6.19 -19.13
C ASP A 10 8.64 4.99 -18.88
N GLU A 11 9.21 3.84 -18.51
CA GLU A 11 8.46 2.62 -18.24
C GLU A 11 8.15 2.49 -16.75
N PRO A 12 6.90 2.79 -16.32
CA PRO A 12 6.57 2.80 -14.89
C PRO A 12 6.77 1.43 -14.22
N GLU A 13 6.46 0.34 -14.91
CA GLU A 13 6.58 -0.99 -14.32
C GLU A 13 8.03 -1.33 -13.96
N THR A 14 9.00 -0.82 -14.73
CA THR A 14 10.41 -1.06 -14.44
C THR A 14 10.81 -0.42 -13.11
N TYR A 15 10.33 0.81 -12.84
CA TYR A 15 10.56 1.46 -11.55
C TYR A 15 9.89 0.70 -10.42
N ASN A 16 8.66 0.21 -10.66
CA ASN A 16 7.95 -0.57 -9.65
C ASN A 16 8.72 -1.85 -9.29
N LEU A 17 9.22 -2.57 -10.29
CA LEU A 17 9.98 -3.80 -10.05
C LEU A 17 11.28 -3.52 -9.31
N ARG A 18 11.98 -2.43 -9.64
CA ARG A 18 13.18 -2.05 -8.91
C ARG A 18 12.83 -1.67 -7.47
N GLY A 19 11.71 -0.96 -7.28
CA GLY A 19 11.23 -0.62 -5.94
C GLY A 19 10.96 -1.85 -5.09
N VAL A 20 10.30 -2.87 -5.68
CA VAL A 20 10.04 -4.14 -4.98
C VAL A 20 11.35 -4.81 -4.57
N THR A 21 12.34 -4.80 -5.45
CA THR A 21 13.65 -5.37 -5.13
C THR A 21 14.30 -4.62 -3.97
N LYS A 22 14.24 -3.28 -3.97
CA LYS A 22 14.77 -2.47 -2.88
C LYS A 22 14.03 -2.73 -1.58
N TYR A 23 12.70 -2.86 -1.64
CA TYR A 23 11.88 -3.20 -0.48
C TYR A 23 12.36 -4.52 0.14
N ASN A 24 12.58 -5.53 -0.69
CA ASN A 24 13.02 -6.85 -0.22
C ASN A 24 14.42 -6.82 0.39
N LEU A 25 15.22 -5.81 0.04
CA LEU A 25 16.55 -5.60 0.60
C LEU A 25 16.53 -4.61 1.78
N ASP A 26 15.34 -4.28 2.28
CA ASP A 26 15.11 -3.32 3.37
C ASP A 26 15.54 -1.89 3.05
N ASP A 27 15.69 -1.56 1.76
CA ASP A 27 15.94 -0.19 1.32
C ASP A 27 14.60 0.50 1.07
N HIS A 28 13.93 0.88 2.14
CA HIS A 28 12.57 1.44 2.03
C HIS A 28 12.57 2.85 1.44
N ASP A 29 13.60 3.66 1.71
CA ASP A 29 13.71 4.99 1.09
C ASP A 29 13.89 4.88 -0.41
N GLY A 30 14.76 3.98 -0.86
CA GLY A 30 14.96 3.74 -2.29
C GLY A 30 13.70 3.20 -2.95
N ALA A 31 12.99 2.29 -2.27
CA ALA A 31 11.74 1.76 -2.79
C ALA A 31 10.70 2.87 -2.96
N ILE A 32 10.53 3.72 -1.95
CA ILE A 32 9.59 4.85 -2.02
C ILE A 32 9.91 5.75 -3.20
N GLY A 33 11.18 6.05 -3.43
CA GLY A 33 11.62 6.86 -4.57
C GLY A 33 11.21 6.24 -5.90
N ASP A 34 11.42 4.93 -6.07
CA ASP A 34 11.05 4.23 -7.29
C ASP A 34 9.54 4.16 -7.49
N TYR A 35 8.77 3.87 -6.43
CA TYR A 35 7.32 3.86 -6.53
C TYR A 35 6.78 5.26 -6.85
N THR A 36 7.38 6.29 -6.28
CA THR A 36 6.98 7.68 -6.57
C THR A 36 7.19 7.99 -8.05
N LYS A 37 8.28 7.52 -8.64
CA LYS A 37 8.55 7.69 -10.06
C LYS A 37 7.52 6.91 -10.91
N ALA A 38 7.22 5.67 -10.51
CA ALA A 38 6.21 4.87 -11.21
C ALA A 38 4.85 5.56 -11.19
N ILE A 39 4.46 6.13 -10.04
CA ILE A 39 3.19 6.86 -9.92
C ILE A 39 3.18 8.11 -10.80
N ALA A 40 4.30 8.83 -10.85
CA ALA A 40 4.40 10.03 -11.70
C ALA A 40 4.20 9.68 -13.17
N LEU A 41 4.69 8.51 -13.60
CA LEU A 41 4.56 8.06 -14.99
C LEU A 41 3.19 7.45 -15.28
N ASP A 42 2.57 6.79 -14.30
CA ASP A 42 1.25 6.19 -14.46
C ASP A 42 0.47 6.30 -13.13
N PRO A 43 -0.24 7.41 -12.92
CA PRO A 43 -0.97 7.64 -11.68
C PRO A 43 -2.27 6.84 -11.54
N SER A 44 -2.61 6.01 -12.52
CA SER A 44 -3.86 5.24 -12.50
C SER A 44 -3.70 3.79 -12.05
N ASN A 45 -2.51 3.38 -11.66
CA ASN A 45 -2.27 2.00 -11.23
C ASN A 45 -2.26 1.90 -9.70
N PRO A 46 -3.27 1.26 -9.09
CA PRO A 46 -3.36 1.19 -7.63
C PRO A 46 -2.21 0.42 -6.98
N VAL A 47 -1.59 -0.52 -7.71
CA VAL A 47 -0.49 -1.33 -7.17
C VAL A 47 0.68 -0.46 -6.71
N TYR A 48 1.00 0.60 -7.47
CA TYR A 48 2.13 1.46 -7.11
C TYR A 48 1.88 2.19 -5.79
N PHE A 49 0.63 2.63 -5.56
CA PHE A 49 0.25 3.24 -4.29
C PHE A 49 0.32 2.24 -3.15
N ASP A 50 -0.18 1.01 -3.37
CA ASP A 50 -0.14 -0.05 -2.34
C ASP A 50 1.30 -0.36 -1.94
N ASN A 51 2.18 -0.49 -2.92
CA ASN A 51 3.59 -0.81 -2.66
C ASN A 51 4.28 0.33 -1.90
N ARG A 52 4.00 1.58 -2.29
CA ARG A 52 4.58 2.72 -1.57
C ARG A 52 4.06 2.79 -0.14
N ALA A 53 2.78 2.49 0.06
CA ALA A 53 2.20 2.44 1.40
C ALA A 53 2.89 1.41 2.29
N LEU A 54 3.20 0.23 1.74
CA LEU A 54 3.93 -0.80 2.49
C LEU A 54 5.29 -0.29 2.95
N SER A 55 6.03 0.38 2.06
CA SER A 55 7.34 0.93 2.41
C SER A 55 7.23 2.02 3.47
N LYS A 56 6.22 2.89 3.35
CA LYS A 56 5.98 3.93 4.35
C LYS A 56 5.62 3.33 5.71
N THR A 57 4.86 2.23 5.71
CA THR A 57 4.50 1.52 6.94
C THR A 57 5.76 0.97 7.62
N GLU A 58 6.68 0.40 6.86
CA GLU A 58 7.93 -0.10 7.40
C GLU A 58 8.78 1.02 8.02
N LYS A 59 8.65 2.23 7.50
CA LYS A 59 9.33 3.40 8.05
C LYS A 59 8.53 4.09 9.16
N GLN A 60 7.39 3.52 9.52
CA GLN A 60 6.48 4.08 10.51
C GLN A 60 5.86 5.43 10.11
N ASP A 61 5.83 5.71 8.81
CA ASP A 61 5.09 6.84 8.27
C ASP A 61 3.66 6.40 8.01
N TYR A 62 2.92 6.22 9.09
CA TYR A 62 1.57 5.67 9.03
C TYR A 62 0.59 6.61 8.32
N ALA A 63 0.69 7.91 8.57
CA ALA A 63 -0.17 8.88 7.90
C ALA A 63 0.02 8.84 6.38
N GLY A 64 1.28 8.77 5.92
CA GLY A 64 1.58 8.65 4.50
C GLY A 64 1.07 7.34 3.91
N ALA A 65 1.17 6.25 4.67
CA ALA A 65 0.66 4.96 4.23
C ALA A 65 -0.86 4.98 4.06
N VAL A 66 -1.59 5.56 5.02
CA VAL A 66 -3.05 5.69 4.91
C VAL A 66 -3.43 6.51 3.68
N GLU A 67 -2.71 7.59 3.39
CA GLU A 67 -2.94 8.39 2.19
C GLU A 67 -2.79 7.55 0.92
N ASP A 68 -1.73 6.75 0.83
CA ASP A 68 -1.48 5.94 -0.36
C ASP A 68 -2.51 4.82 -0.50
N TYR A 69 -2.88 4.15 0.58
CA TYR A 69 -3.95 3.16 0.51
C TYR A 69 -5.28 3.81 0.11
N SER A 70 -5.54 5.02 0.58
CA SER A 70 -6.76 5.75 0.21
C SER A 70 -6.78 6.06 -1.29
N SER A 71 -5.65 6.46 -1.86
CA SER A 71 -5.53 6.68 -3.30
C SER A 71 -5.76 5.39 -4.09
N SER A 72 -5.20 4.28 -3.60
CA SER A 72 -5.41 2.97 -4.21
C SER A 72 -6.90 2.59 -4.21
N ILE A 73 -7.59 2.83 -3.10
CA ILE A 73 -9.02 2.54 -2.97
C ILE A 73 -9.84 3.38 -3.94
N GLU A 74 -9.50 4.66 -4.12
CA GLU A 74 -10.20 5.50 -5.09
C GLU A 74 -10.07 4.95 -6.50
N LEU A 75 -8.91 4.39 -6.84
CA LEU A 75 -8.67 3.81 -8.16
C LEU A 75 -9.33 2.44 -8.32
N TYR A 76 -9.37 1.65 -7.26
CA TYR A 76 -9.92 0.30 -7.30
C TYR A 76 -10.57 -0.03 -5.95
N PRO A 77 -11.87 0.31 -5.79
CA PRO A 77 -12.53 0.24 -4.47
C PRO A 77 -13.03 -1.14 -4.05
N THR A 78 -12.76 -2.20 -4.81
CA THR A 78 -13.28 -3.53 -4.52
C THR A 78 -12.22 -4.54 -4.10
N ASP A 79 -10.99 -4.10 -3.82
CA ASP A 79 -9.92 -4.98 -3.38
C ASP A 79 -9.96 -5.08 -1.84
N PRO A 80 -10.34 -6.22 -1.27
CA PRO A 80 -10.41 -6.36 0.19
C PRO A 80 -9.06 -6.20 0.87
N GLU A 81 -7.96 -6.56 0.19
CA GLU A 81 -6.63 -6.50 0.76
C GLU A 81 -6.23 -5.07 1.10
N THR A 82 -6.57 -4.11 0.24
CA THR A 82 -6.22 -2.71 0.46
C THR A 82 -6.92 -2.15 1.71
N TYR A 83 -8.20 -2.47 1.89
CA TYR A 83 -8.93 -2.07 3.10
C TYR A 83 -8.31 -2.73 4.34
N TYR A 84 -7.96 -4.01 4.24
CA TYR A 84 -7.35 -4.74 5.34
C TYR A 84 -6.02 -4.09 5.75
N GLN A 85 -5.16 -3.80 4.78
CA GLN A 85 -3.86 -3.18 5.06
C GLN A 85 -4.02 -1.78 5.66
N ARG A 86 -4.95 -0.99 5.13
CA ARG A 86 -5.21 0.35 5.70
C ARG A 86 -5.70 0.23 7.14
N ALA A 87 -6.56 -0.73 7.42
CA ALA A 87 -7.04 -0.98 8.77
C ALA A 87 -5.90 -1.33 9.72
N MET A 88 -4.98 -2.20 9.29
CA MET A 88 -3.84 -2.58 10.11
C MET A 88 -2.97 -1.38 10.45
N VAL A 89 -2.75 -0.48 9.50
CA VAL A 89 -2.02 0.76 9.75
C VAL A 89 -2.75 1.62 10.77
N LYS A 90 -4.07 1.73 10.67
CA LYS A 90 -4.87 2.50 11.62
C LYS A 90 -4.81 1.91 13.03
N VAL A 91 -4.73 0.58 13.16
CA VAL A 91 -4.49 -0.05 14.46
C VAL A 91 -3.16 0.42 15.03
N SER A 92 -2.12 0.46 14.19
CA SER A 92 -0.79 0.94 14.60
C SER A 92 -0.80 2.41 15.01
N MET A 93 -1.74 3.20 14.47
CA MET A 93 -1.93 4.60 14.85
C MET A 93 -2.81 4.75 16.10
N ASN A 94 -3.21 3.64 16.70
CA ASN A 94 -4.10 3.60 17.86
C ASN A 94 -5.51 4.15 17.55
N ASN A 95 -5.94 4.00 16.30
CA ASN A 95 -7.25 4.44 15.83
C ASN A 95 -8.12 3.23 15.48
N LYS A 96 -8.55 2.52 16.52
CA LYS A 96 -9.31 1.28 16.34
C LYS A 96 -10.69 1.48 15.73
N TYR A 97 -11.32 2.62 16.00
CA TYR A 97 -12.66 2.88 15.47
C TYR A 97 -12.64 2.90 13.94
N ASP A 98 -11.76 3.71 13.36
CA ASP A 98 -11.63 3.80 11.90
C ASP A 98 -11.09 2.50 11.31
N ALA A 99 -10.18 1.83 12.03
CA ALA A 99 -9.66 0.53 11.59
C ALA A 99 -10.81 -0.48 11.46
N CYS A 100 -11.73 -0.50 12.41
CA CYS A 100 -12.86 -1.43 12.38
C CYS A 100 -13.79 -1.18 11.19
N LEU A 101 -13.97 0.07 10.78
CA LEU A 101 -14.74 0.38 9.58
C LEU A 101 -14.09 -0.25 8.35
N ASP A 102 -12.76 -0.14 8.24
CA ASP A 102 -12.02 -0.74 7.12
C ASP A 102 -12.03 -2.27 7.18
N PHE A 103 -11.87 -2.86 8.38
CA PHE A 103 -11.95 -4.32 8.52
C PHE A 103 -13.32 -4.84 8.09
N LYS A 104 -14.39 -4.15 8.48
CA LYS A 104 -15.74 -4.56 8.08
C LYS A 104 -15.94 -4.48 6.57
N LYS A 105 -15.40 -3.43 5.94
CA LYS A 105 -15.46 -3.30 4.49
C LYS A 105 -14.67 -4.41 3.81
N ALA A 106 -13.48 -4.73 4.33
CA ALA A 106 -12.68 -5.82 3.81
C ALA A 106 -13.41 -7.16 3.94
N GLU A 107 -14.07 -7.40 5.06
CA GLU A 107 -14.86 -8.62 5.25
C GLU A 107 -16.00 -8.71 4.24
N GLU A 108 -16.72 -7.61 4.01
CA GLU A 108 -17.78 -7.55 3.00
C GLU A 108 -17.27 -7.96 1.62
N LEU A 109 -16.03 -7.60 1.32
CA LEU A 109 -15.40 -7.88 0.03
C LEU A 109 -14.73 -9.25 -0.02
N GLY A 110 -14.76 -10.01 1.08
CA GLY A 110 -14.31 -11.39 1.09
C GLY A 110 -13.03 -11.68 1.89
N SER A 111 -12.53 -10.72 2.69
CA SER A 111 -11.33 -10.95 3.49
C SER A 111 -11.61 -11.80 4.72
N THR A 112 -11.01 -12.98 4.79
CA THR A 112 -11.11 -13.85 5.96
C THR A 112 -10.21 -13.36 7.10
N GLU A 113 -9.08 -12.74 6.76
CA GLU A 113 -8.18 -12.14 7.76
C GLU A 113 -8.87 -11.01 8.50
N ALA A 114 -9.65 -10.18 7.78
CA ALA A 114 -10.40 -9.08 8.38
C ALA A 114 -11.43 -9.59 9.39
N LYS A 115 -12.08 -10.70 9.08
CA LYS A 115 -13.05 -11.32 9.99
C LYS A 115 -12.41 -11.65 11.34
N ALA A 116 -11.20 -12.22 11.32
CA ALA A 116 -10.47 -12.54 12.54
C ALA A 116 -10.11 -11.28 13.32
N GLU A 117 -9.68 -10.21 12.62
CA GLU A 117 -9.32 -8.96 13.27
C GLU A 117 -10.53 -8.25 13.88
N ILE A 118 -11.72 -8.36 13.26
CA ILE A 118 -12.95 -7.80 13.82
C ILE A 118 -13.25 -8.43 15.18
N LYS A 119 -13.12 -9.75 15.29
CA LYS A 119 -13.34 -10.46 16.54
C LYS A 119 -12.36 -10.03 17.61
N LYS A 120 -11.13 -9.75 17.23
CA LYS A 120 -10.04 -9.39 18.15
C LYS A 120 -10.11 -7.93 18.58
N ASN A 121 -10.41 -7.01 17.67
CA ASN A 121 -10.26 -5.55 17.88
C ASN A 121 -11.56 -4.76 17.87
N CYS A 122 -12.67 -5.31 17.36
CA CYS A 122 -13.90 -4.56 17.11
C CYS A 122 -15.03 -5.08 17.99
N LYS A 123 -14.88 -4.90 19.27
CA LYS A 123 -15.90 -5.33 20.26
C LYS A 123 -16.84 -4.23 20.66
#